data_ee60cd55883f0146ce6c3d9ce6832055
#
_entry.id   ee60cd55883f0146ce6c3d9ce6832055
#
_cell.length_a   1.000
_cell.length_b   1.000
_cell.length_c   1.000
_cell.angle_alpha   90.00
_cell.angle_beta   90.00
_cell.angle_gamma   90.00
#
_symmetry.space_group_name_H-M   'P 1'
#
loop_
_entity.id
_entity.type
_entity.pdbx_description
1 polymer ?
#
loop_
_entity_poly.entity_id
_entity_poly.type
_entity_poly.pdbx_seq_one_letter_code
_entity_poly.pdbx_strand_id
1 'polypeptide(L)'
;MAARLLIYHMEESRRSGVEALCGALGIQPVPVEDSSWDAPVGLLSGSADLRTLAQAAGNASAAVSGDGIDEEMIVMCGLTKEQFNALLDGLRDMSLRVALKAVETPTNQSWSGRKLQAELKKERSAMEEMRRKKT
;
A
#
# COMPACT_ATOMS: atom_id res chain seq x y z
N MET A 1 12.41 -0.18 -13.37
CA MET A 1 11.55 0.67 -12.57
C MET A 1 12.08 0.68 -11.14
N ALA A 2 12.19 1.86 -10.54
CA ALA A 2 12.71 1.95 -9.19
C ALA A 2 11.71 1.38 -8.17
N ALA A 3 12.23 0.62 -7.20
CA ALA A 3 11.41 0.09 -6.12
C ALA A 3 10.96 1.21 -5.20
N ARG A 4 9.67 1.25 -4.88
CA ARG A 4 9.08 2.26 -4.01
C ARG A 4 8.16 1.62 -2.99
N LEU A 5 8.06 2.26 -1.84
CA LEU A 5 7.13 1.85 -0.79
C LEU A 5 6.24 3.03 -0.44
N LEU A 6 4.95 2.92 -0.75
CA LEU A 6 3.97 3.93 -0.37
C LEU A 6 3.58 3.69 1.09
N ILE A 7 3.59 4.73 1.91
CA ILE A 7 3.33 4.63 3.34
C ILE A 7 2.13 5.51 3.69
N TYR A 8 1.05 4.88 4.14
CA TYR A 8 -0.21 5.55 4.47
C TYR A 8 -0.48 5.52 5.97
N HIS A 9 -0.86 6.65 6.52
CA HIS A 9 -1.36 6.77 7.89
C HIS A 9 -0.40 6.19 8.94
N MET A 10 0.88 6.47 8.81
CA MET A 10 1.89 5.99 9.75
C MET A 10 2.47 7.15 10.55
N GLU A 11 2.54 6.96 11.86
CA GLU A 11 3.14 7.93 12.77
C GLU A 11 4.62 8.15 12.43
N GLU A 12 5.10 9.38 12.63
CA GLU A 12 6.45 9.77 12.24
C GLU A 12 7.54 8.87 12.83
N SER A 13 7.42 8.52 14.11
CA SER A 13 8.42 7.67 14.76
C SER A 13 8.51 6.29 14.14
N ARG A 14 7.38 5.70 13.79
CA ARG A 14 7.33 4.40 13.12
C ARG A 14 7.77 4.52 11.67
N ARG A 15 7.33 5.58 11.00
CA ARG A 15 7.70 5.85 9.61
C ARG A 15 9.21 6.01 9.45
N SER A 16 9.87 6.67 10.39
CA SER A 16 11.32 6.85 10.35
C SER A 16 12.06 5.52 10.32
N GLY A 17 11.61 4.55 11.10
CA GLY A 17 12.17 3.20 11.09
C GLY A 17 11.97 2.50 9.75
N VAL A 18 10.78 2.61 9.17
CA VAL A 18 10.48 2.03 7.86
C VAL A 18 11.32 2.70 6.77
N GLU A 19 11.45 4.02 6.82
CA GLU A 19 12.25 4.76 5.85
C GLU A 19 13.72 4.36 5.89
N ALA A 20 14.27 4.19 7.10
CA ALA A 20 15.66 3.74 7.26
C ALA A 20 15.86 2.34 6.68
N LEU A 21 14.92 1.44 6.92
CA LEU A 21 14.96 0.09 6.38
C LEU A 21 14.90 0.13 4.84
N CYS A 22 14.02 0.93 4.29
CA CYS A 22 13.91 1.11 2.83
C CYS A 22 15.23 1.61 2.23
N GLY A 23 15.86 2.58 2.87
CA GLY A 23 17.15 3.10 2.42
C GLY A 23 18.22 2.02 2.36
N ALA A 24 18.25 1.14 3.36
CA ALA A 24 19.20 0.04 3.40
C ALA A 24 18.96 -1.00 2.29
N LEU A 25 17.71 -1.12 1.82
CA LEU A 25 17.32 -2.12 0.82
C LEU A 25 17.25 -1.57 -0.60
N GLY A 26 17.54 -0.29 -0.79
CA GLY A 26 17.43 0.34 -2.10
C GLY A 26 16.01 0.61 -2.54
N ILE A 27 15.10 0.76 -1.59
CA ILE A 27 13.69 1.06 -1.83
C ILE A 27 13.45 2.52 -1.48
N GLN A 28 12.76 3.26 -2.35
CA GLN A 28 12.43 4.66 -2.08
C GLN A 28 11.15 4.73 -1.25
N PRO A 29 11.19 5.25 -0.02
CA PRO A 29 9.96 5.43 0.75
C PRO A 29 9.21 6.66 0.25
N VAL A 30 7.89 6.53 0.15
CA VAL A 30 7.01 7.62 -0.30
C VAL A 30 5.91 7.79 0.75
N PRO A 31 6.09 8.70 1.71
CA PRO A 31 5.02 9.01 2.66
C PRO A 31 3.86 9.64 1.92
N VAL A 32 2.67 9.10 2.09
CA VAL A 32 1.48 9.61 1.41
C VAL A 32 0.66 10.42 2.41
N GLU A 33 0.56 11.72 2.14
CA GLU A 33 -0.20 12.63 2.99
C GLU A 33 -1.70 12.45 2.79
N ASP A 34 -2.48 12.89 3.76
CA ASP A 34 -3.94 12.80 3.75
C ASP A 34 -4.55 13.37 2.46
N SER A 35 -3.99 14.46 1.97
CA SER A 35 -4.46 15.09 0.74
C SER A 35 -4.26 14.24 -0.51
N SER A 36 -3.42 13.21 -0.42
CA SER A 36 -3.11 12.30 -1.53
C SER A 36 -3.75 10.93 -1.39
N TRP A 37 -4.59 10.71 -0.38
CA TRP A 37 -5.23 9.42 -0.18
C TRP A 37 -6.17 9.03 -1.32
N ASP A 38 -6.69 10.00 -2.05
CA ASP A 38 -7.57 9.76 -3.20
C ASP A 38 -6.80 9.63 -4.52
N ALA A 39 -5.49 9.88 -4.50
CA ALA A 39 -4.68 9.73 -5.69
C ALA A 39 -4.49 8.25 -6.05
N PRO A 40 -4.50 7.92 -7.34
CA PRO A 40 -4.26 6.53 -7.76
C PRO A 40 -2.89 6.02 -7.31
N VAL A 41 -2.85 4.78 -6.87
CA VAL A 41 -1.62 4.13 -6.40
C VAL A 41 -0.53 4.18 -7.48
N GLY A 42 -0.89 3.89 -8.73
CA GLY A 42 0.07 3.90 -9.84
C GLY A 42 0.66 5.26 -10.13
N LEU A 43 -0.08 6.33 -9.86
CA LEU A 43 0.44 7.68 -10.01
C LEU A 43 1.48 7.99 -8.93
N LEU A 44 1.20 7.62 -7.68
CA LEU A 44 2.10 7.83 -6.55
C LEU A 44 3.36 6.99 -6.68
N SER A 45 3.25 5.79 -7.20
CA SER A 45 4.39 4.90 -7.41
C SER A 45 5.21 5.25 -8.65
N GLY A 46 4.62 6.02 -9.57
CA GLY A 46 5.25 6.33 -10.86
C GLY A 46 5.19 5.20 -11.86
N SER A 47 4.46 4.12 -11.57
CA SER A 47 4.37 2.96 -12.45
C SER A 47 3.37 3.15 -13.59
N ALA A 48 2.44 4.09 -13.46
CA ALA A 48 1.44 4.40 -14.48
C ALA A 48 1.41 5.90 -14.72
N ASP A 49 1.20 6.30 -15.97
CA ASP A 49 1.09 7.72 -16.29
C ASP A 49 -0.36 8.19 -16.10
N LEU A 50 -0.52 9.51 -16.09
CA LEU A 50 -1.82 10.12 -15.87
C LEU A 50 -2.84 9.74 -16.95
N ARG A 51 -2.38 9.56 -18.18
CA ARG A 51 -3.25 9.19 -19.30
C ARG A 51 -3.82 7.79 -19.13
N THR A 52 -2.96 6.83 -18.78
CA THR A 52 -3.38 5.45 -18.53
C THR A 52 -4.37 5.38 -17.39
N LEU A 53 -4.10 6.12 -16.32
CA LEU A 53 -4.97 6.16 -15.14
C LEU A 53 -6.31 6.82 -15.44
N ALA A 54 -6.30 7.86 -16.26
CA ALA A 54 -7.53 8.55 -16.66
C ALA A 54 -8.46 7.63 -17.46
N GLN A 55 -7.89 6.78 -18.33
CA GLN A 55 -8.66 5.81 -19.08
C GLN A 55 -9.26 4.74 -18.17
N ALA A 56 -8.49 4.26 -17.20
CA ALA A 56 -8.96 3.28 -16.23
C ALA A 56 -10.03 3.88 -15.30
N ALA A 57 -9.83 5.12 -14.88
CA ALA A 57 -10.75 5.81 -13.99
C ALA A 57 -12.10 6.12 -14.65
N GLY A 58 -12.12 6.26 -15.98
CA GLY A 58 -13.36 6.47 -16.71
C GLY A 58 -14.31 5.28 -16.63
N ASN A 59 -13.80 4.10 -16.30
CA ASN A 59 -14.59 2.87 -16.17
C ASN A 59 -14.84 2.49 -14.70
N ALA A 60 -14.09 3.04 -13.79
CA ALA A 60 -14.31 2.81 -12.37
C ALA A 60 -15.15 3.97 -11.87
N SER A 61 -16.37 3.69 -11.45
CA SER A 61 -17.18 4.75 -10.86
C SER A 61 -16.36 5.38 -9.73
N ALA A 62 -16.18 6.66 -9.83
CA ALA A 62 -15.41 7.44 -8.89
C ALA A 62 -16.02 7.47 -7.49
N ALA A 63 -17.09 6.79 -7.29
CA ALA A 63 -17.74 6.72 -5.99
C ALA A 63 -16.97 5.78 -5.08
N VAL A 64 -15.80 6.19 -4.68
CA VAL A 64 -15.21 5.57 -3.52
C VAL A 64 -15.74 6.33 -2.33
N SER A 65 -16.85 5.87 -1.84
CA SER A 65 -17.29 6.26 -0.53
C SER A 65 -16.40 5.50 0.45
N GLY A 66 -15.17 5.88 0.54
CA GLY A 66 -14.34 5.30 1.57
C GLY A 66 -14.38 6.21 2.77
N ASP A 67 -14.67 5.67 3.91
CA ASP A 67 -14.27 6.28 5.15
C ASP A 67 -12.76 6.54 5.05
N GLY A 68 -12.26 7.52 5.76
CA GLY A 68 -10.84 7.85 5.71
C GLY A 68 -9.94 6.65 6.03
N ILE A 69 -8.71 6.74 5.64
CA ILE A 69 -7.71 5.71 6.02
C ILE A 69 -7.49 5.82 7.52
N ASP A 70 -7.81 4.76 8.25
CA ASP A 70 -7.72 4.72 9.71
C ASP A 70 -6.70 3.70 10.22
N GLU A 71 -6.06 2.95 9.35
CA GLU A 71 -5.03 1.99 9.72
C GLU A 71 -3.77 2.22 8.89
N GLU A 72 -2.62 1.87 9.47
CA GLU A 72 -1.36 1.90 8.74
C GLU A 72 -1.42 0.96 7.54
N MET A 73 -0.96 1.45 6.39
CA MET A 73 -0.91 0.64 5.19
C MET A 73 0.38 0.94 4.42
N ILE A 74 1.01 -0.10 3.92
CA ILE A 74 2.14 0.05 2.99
C ILE A 74 1.81 -0.65 1.69
N VAL A 75 2.25 -0.05 0.58
CA VAL A 75 2.08 -0.63 -0.75
C VAL A 75 3.46 -0.78 -1.38
N MET A 76 3.81 -2.01 -1.70
CA MET A 76 5.11 -2.35 -2.28
C MET A 76 5.01 -2.26 -3.80
N CYS A 77 5.85 -1.42 -4.41
CA CYS A 77 5.79 -1.10 -5.83
C CYS A 77 7.14 -1.38 -6.48
N GLY A 78 7.16 -2.33 -7.42
CA GLY A 78 8.35 -2.62 -8.20
C GLY A 78 9.50 -3.25 -7.44
N LEU A 79 9.22 -3.92 -6.32
CA LEU A 79 10.24 -4.59 -5.53
C LEU A 79 10.67 -5.91 -6.19
N THR A 80 11.97 -6.22 -6.10
CA THR A 80 12.44 -7.56 -6.43
C THR A 80 12.00 -8.53 -5.34
N LYS A 81 12.08 -9.82 -5.62
CA LYS A 81 11.74 -10.84 -4.62
C LYS A 81 12.64 -10.73 -3.39
N GLU A 82 13.93 -10.45 -3.59
CA GLU A 82 14.87 -10.25 -2.49
C GLU A 82 14.49 -9.04 -1.65
N GLN A 83 14.14 -7.93 -2.30
CA GLN A 83 13.72 -6.72 -1.58
C GLN A 83 12.42 -6.97 -0.80
N PHE A 84 11.47 -7.66 -1.41
CA PHE A 84 10.21 -7.99 -0.78
C PHE A 84 10.44 -8.80 0.51
N ASN A 85 11.20 -9.88 0.42
CA ASN A 85 11.49 -10.74 1.56
C ASN A 85 12.29 -10.01 2.64
N ALA A 86 13.31 -9.24 2.22
CA ALA A 86 14.14 -8.48 3.15
C ALA A 86 13.34 -7.40 3.89
N LEU A 87 12.40 -6.75 3.19
CA LEU A 87 11.54 -5.75 3.81
C LEU A 87 10.65 -6.38 4.88
N LEU A 88 10.00 -7.51 4.57
CA LEU A 88 9.13 -8.18 5.54
C LEU A 88 9.92 -8.68 6.74
N ASP A 89 11.09 -9.26 6.50
CA ASP A 89 11.97 -9.74 7.58
C ASP A 89 12.46 -8.57 8.45
N GLY A 90 12.84 -7.47 7.82
CA GLY A 90 13.31 -6.28 8.54
C GLY A 90 12.22 -5.66 9.40
N LEU A 91 11.00 -5.58 8.89
CA LEU A 91 9.86 -5.07 9.67
C LEU A 91 9.60 -5.94 10.89
N ARG A 92 9.66 -7.25 10.72
CA ARG A 92 9.49 -8.19 11.84
C ARG A 92 10.61 -8.05 12.86
N ASP A 93 11.86 -7.97 12.40
CA ASP A 93 13.02 -7.84 13.28
C ASP A 93 13.00 -6.54 14.08
N MET A 94 12.44 -5.48 13.51
CA MET A 94 12.29 -4.19 14.16
C MET A 94 11.02 -4.09 14.99
N SER A 95 10.23 -5.16 15.07
CA SER A 95 8.93 -5.19 15.73
C SER A 95 7.95 -4.14 15.19
N LEU A 96 8.08 -3.81 13.91
CA LEU A 96 7.20 -2.88 13.23
C LEU A 96 6.11 -3.65 12.49
N ARG A 97 5.05 -3.99 13.18
CA ARG A 97 3.90 -4.63 12.56
C ARG A 97 3.05 -3.58 11.86
N VAL A 98 2.92 -3.71 10.56
CA VAL A 98 2.04 -2.86 9.77
C VAL A 98 0.72 -3.59 9.58
N ALA A 99 -0.39 -2.93 9.87
CA ALA A 99 -1.71 -3.58 9.85
C ALA A 99 -2.08 -4.10 8.46
N LEU A 100 -1.80 -3.32 7.42
CA LEU A 100 -2.17 -3.67 6.06
C LEU A 100 -0.94 -3.57 5.15
N LYS A 101 -0.71 -4.61 4.37
CA LYS A 101 0.40 -4.66 3.40
C LYS A 101 -0.15 -5.11 2.06
N ALA A 102 0.20 -4.40 1.00
CA ALA A 102 -0.23 -4.72 -0.35
C ALA A 102 0.92 -4.63 -1.32
N VAL A 103 0.78 -5.31 -2.45
CA VAL A 103 1.69 -5.21 -3.58
C VAL A 103 0.94 -4.56 -4.73
N GLU A 104 1.56 -3.58 -5.37
CA GLU A 104 0.96 -2.94 -6.53
C GLU A 104 0.81 -3.96 -7.68
N THR A 105 -0.37 -3.98 -8.27
CA THR A 105 -0.70 -4.86 -9.39
C THR A 105 -1.31 -4.03 -10.51
N PRO A 106 -1.37 -4.54 -11.76
CA PRO A 106 -2.09 -3.84 -12.83
C PRO A 106 -3.54 -3.53 -12.47
N THR A 107 -4.16 -4.36 -11.64
CA THR A 107 -5.54 -4.16 -11.23
C THR A 107 -5.69 -2.97 -10.27
N ASN A 108 -4.80 -2.86 -9.27
CA ASN A 108 -4.96 -1.82 -8.25
C ASN A 108 -4.21 -0.52 -8.54
N GLN A 109 -3.50 -0.43 -9.66
CA GLN A 109 -2.82 0.81 -10.04
C GLN A 109 -3.76 2.01 -10.16
N SER A 110 -4.98 1.78 -10.60
CA SER A 110 -5.98 2.84 -10.77
C SER A 110 -6.78 3.12 -9.49
N TRP A 111 -6.60 2.32 -8.46
CA TRP A 111 -7.32 2.47 -7.20
C TRP A 111 -6.70 3.57 -6.35
N SER A 112 -7.54 4.32 -5.65
CA SER A 112 -7.07 5.22 -4.61
C SER A 112 -6.57 4.43 -3.40
N GLY A 113 -5.79 5.08 -2.54
CA GLY A 113 -5.39 4.46 -1.28
C GLY A 113 -6.58 4.05 -0.42
N ARG A 114 -7.63 4.88 -0.43
CA ARG A 114 -8.86 4.57 0.32
C ARG A 114 -9.53 3.30 -0.17
N LYS A 115 -9.65 3.14 -1.48
CA LYS A 115 -10.24 1.93 -2.06
C LYS A 115 -9.38 0.70 -1.76
N LEU A 116 -8.08 0.82 -1.90
CA LEU A 116 -7.17 -0.29 -1.62
C LEU A 116 -7.29 -0.73 -0.16
N GLN A 117 -7.33 0.21 0.78
CA GLN A 117 -7.50 -0.13 2.19
C GLN A 117 -8.83 -0.84 2.44
N ALA A 118 -9.91 -0.36 1.83
CA ALA A 118 -11.23 -0.97 1.99
C ALA A 118 -11.23 -2.42 1.50
N GLU A 119 -10.58 -2.68 0.36
CA GLU A 119 -10.49 -4.04 -0.18
C GLU A 119 -9.64 -4.95 0.70
N LEU A 120 -8.51 -4.44 1.22
CA LEU A 120 -7.66 -5.22 2.13
C LEU A 120 -8.39 -5.57 3.42
N LYS A 121 -9.19 -4.65 3.94
CA LYS A 121 -10.00 -4.91 5.13
C LYS A 121 -11.05 -5.99 4.88
N LYS A 122 -11.67 -5.98 3.71
CA LYS A 122 -12.64 -7.02 3.31
C LYS A 122 -11.97 -8.39 3.24
N GLU A 123 -10.79 -8.46 2.64
CA GLU A 123 -10.03 -9.70 2.54
C GLU A 123 -9.66 -10.23 3.92
N ARG A 124 -9.21 -9.33 4.80
CA ARG A 124 -8.85 -9.71 6.17
C ARG A 124 -10.06 -10.26 6.93
N SER A 125 -11.20 -9.60 6.82
CA SER A 125 -12.44 -10.05 7.47
C SER A 125 -12.90 -11.40 6.95
N ALA A 126 -12.82 -11.61 5.64
CA ALA A 126 -13.18 -12.88 5.02
C ALA A 126 -12.27 -14.01 5.50
N MET A 127 -10.97 -13.74 5.62
CA MET A 127 -10.02 -14.74 6.12
C MET A 127 -10.26 -15.07 7.58
N GLU A 128 -10.60 -14.08 8.40
CA GLU A 128 -10.93 -14.30 9.80
C GLU A 128 -12.18 -15.16 9.95
N GLU A 129 -13.21 -14.92 9.13
CA GLU A 129 -14.41 -15.74 9.13
C GLU A 129 -14.13 -17.18 8.75
N MET A 130 -13.29 -17.38 7.74
CA MET A 130 -12.88 -18.72 7.32
C MET A 130 -12.14 -19.46 8.43
N ARG A 131 -11.32 -18.78 9.19
CA ARG A 131 -10.63 -19.37 10.34
C ARG A 131 -11.63 -19.80 11.42
N ARG A 132 -12.65 -18.98 11.68
CA ARG A 132 -13.68 -19.33 12.68
C ARG A 132 -14.46 -20.56 12.26
N LYS A 133 -14.76 -20.72 10.98
CA LYS A 133 -15.51 -21.84 10.47
C LYS A 133 -14.73 -23.14 10.49
N LYS A 134 -13.41 -23.09 10.60
CA LYS A 134 -12.55 -24.27 10.64
C LYS A 134 -12.31 -24.81 12.04
N THR A 135 -12.76 -24.11 13.06
CA THR A 135 -12.60 -24.62 14.43
C THR A 135 -13.89 -25.33 14.88
#